data_441e7977f6bc66e573cce29fd36259be
#
_entry.id   441e7977f6bc66e573cce29fd36259be
#
_cell.length_a   1.000
_cell.length_b   1.000
_cell.length_c   1.000
_cell.angle_alpha   90.00
_cell.angle_beta   90.00
_cell.angle_gamma   90.00
#
_symmetry.space_group_name_H-M   'P 1'
#
loop_
_entity.id
_entity.type
_entity.pdbx_description
1 polymer ?
#
loop_
_entity_poly.entity_id
_entity_poly.type
_entity_poly.pdbx_seq_one_letter_code
_entity_poly.pdbx_strand_id
1 'polypeptide(L)'
;MSAEKEIVIGVLAHQGAFEEHQECIEKGTGCKTIQVRTPKQLENIDGIIFPGGESTAMGLIGSVGGMWTALKDFTQSGKPTWGTCAGMILLAERCVGGSAVIENGQSLIGGLDILVCRNYFGSQISSFEMATPCPPGHEEGGDYPGVFIRAPAILNVGVDVEVLGKVVATPCRQAAVVLRELEIKIARGENVVMMGVV
;
A
#
# COMPACT_ATOMS: atom_id res chain seq x y z
N MET A 1 3.12 1.61 39.46
CA MET A 1 2.72 2.15 38.13
C MET A 1 3.64 1.48 37.14
N SER A 2 3.12 0.56 36.33
CA SER A 2 3.89 -0.01 35.21
C SER A 2 4.12 1.14 34.21
N ALA A 3 5.39 1.37 33.85
CA ALA A 3 5.69 2.28 32.75
C ALA A 3 4.93 1.75 31.51
N GLU A 4 4.09 2.60 30.92
CA GLU A 4 3.47 2.25 29.62
C GLU A 4 4.60 1.99 28.65
N LYS A 5 4.51 0.87 27.93
CA LYS A 5 5.49 0.53 26.91
C LYS A 5 5.44 1.57 25.80
N GLU A 6 6.55 2.24 25.51
CA GLU A 6 6.67 3.15 24.38
C GLU A 6 6.44 2.39 23.06
N ILE A 7 5.44 2.79 22.28
CA ILE A 7 5.17 2.20 20.97
C ILE A 7 6.15 2.79 19.95
N VAL A 8 6.78 1.91 19.19
CA VAL A 8 7.73 2.28 18.13
C VAL A 8 7.23 1.79 16.78
N ILE A 9 6.99 2.71 15.85
CA ILE A 9 6.56 2.42 14.49
C ILE A 9 7.74 2.50 13.53
N GLY A 10 8.00 1.40 12.82
CA GLY A 10 8.96 1.39 11.72
C GLY A 10 8.37 1.99 10.45
N VAL A 11 9.16 2.76 9.70
CA VAL A 11 8.81 3.17 8.35
C VAL A 11 9.87 2.62 7.40
N LEU A 12 9.47 1.80 6.42
CA LEU A 12 10.40 1.22 5.45
C LEU A 12 11.05 2.34 4.64
N ALA A 13 12.36 2.50 4.80
CA ALA A 13 13.11 3.61 4.23
C ALA A 13 14.06 3.18 3.10
N HIS A 14 13.58 2.32 2.21
CA HIS A 14 14.28 1.93 0.99
C HIS A 14 14.20 3.03 -0.08
N GLN A 15 12.99 3.55 -0.32
CA GLN A 15 12.72 4.59 -1.31
C GLN A 15 11.31 5.16 -1.04
N GLY A 16 11.05 6.39 -1.46
CA GLY A 16 9.72 7.01 -1.39
C GLY A 16 9.53 7.94 -0.20
N ALA A 17 8.29 8.15 0.18
CA ALA A 17 7.83 9.16 1.14
C ALA A 17 7.96 8.71 2.60
N PHE A 18 9.09 8.15 3.01
CA PHE A 18 9.28 7.61 4.36
C PHE A 18 9.42 8.72 5.42
N GLU A 19 10.02 9.84 5.09
CA GLU A 19 10.17 10.97 6.03
C GLU A 19 8.81 11.64 6.29
N GLU A 20 8.01 11.82 5.25
CA GLU A 20 6.66 12.38 5.35
C GLU A 20 5.74 11.48 6.21
N HIS A 21 5.85 10.14 6.07
CA HIS A 21 5.10 9.22 6.93
C HIS A 21 5.55 9.32 8.39
N GLN A 22 6.86 9.42 8.67
CA GLN A 22 7.35 9.63 10.03
C GLN A 22 6.78 10.91 10.62
N GLU A 23 6.90 12.02 9.91
CA GLU A 23 6.39 13.32 10.37
C GLU A 23 4.88 13.28 10.67
N CYS A 24 4.08 12.66 9.79
CA CYS A 24 2.64 12.52 9.99
C CYS A 24 2.31 11.67 11.22
N ILE A 25 2.97 10.53 11.41
CA ILE A 25 2.74 9.65 12.56
C ILE A 25 3.15 10.32 13.86
N GLU A 26 4.34 10.91 13.92
CA GLU A 26 4.83 11.57 15.12
C GLU A 26 3.94 12.75 15.52
N LYS A 27 3.51 13.57 14.56
CA LYS A 27 2.61 14.69 14.81
C LYS A 27 1.19 14.26 15.18
N GLY A 28 0.67 13.23 14.53
CA GLY A 28 -0.72 12.79 14.70
C GLY A 28 -0.94 11.92 15.92
N THR A 29 0.04 11.12 16.33
CA THR A 29 -0.12 10.11 17.36
C THR A 29 0.80 10.30 18.57
N GLY A 30 1.88 11.04 18.41
CA GLY A 30 2.96 11.12 19.41
C GLY A 30 3.83 9.85 19.50
N CYS A 31 3.56 8.82 18.69
CA CYS A 31 4.38 7.61 18.69
C CYS A 31 5.77 7.90 18.12
N LYS A 32 6.76 7.20 18.65
CA LYS A 32 8.11 7.23 18.11
C LYS A 32 8.19 6.50 16.77
N THR A 33 8.93 7.05 15.82
CA THR A 33 9.20 6.36 14.55
C THR A 33 10.67 6.09 14.34
N ILE A 34 10.97 5.03 13.57
CA ILE A 34 12.33 4.75 13.09
C ILE A 34 12.31 4.40 11.61
N GLN A 35 13.35 4.79 10.89
CA GLN A 35 13.57 4.34 9.51
C GLN A 35 14.11 2.91 9.52
N VAL A 36 13.39 2.02 8.83
CA VAL A 36 13.77 0.61 8.70
C VAL A 36 14.49 0.40 7.37
N ARG A 37 15.76 0.04 7.42
CA ARG A 37 16.63 -0.23 6.27
C ARG A 37 17.31 -1.59 6.33
N THR A 38 17.31 -2.23 7.50
CA THR A 38 17.98 -3.52 7.75
C THR A 38 17.07 -4.46 8.54
N PRO A 39 17.22 -5.79 8.37
CA PRO A 39 16.43 -6.78 9.12
C PRO A 39 16.48 -6.59 10.64
N LYS A 40 17.62 -6.24 11.19
CA LYS A 40 17.81 -6.04 12.63
C LYS A 40 16.89 -4.96 13.21
N GLN A 41 16.55 -3.95 12.45
CA GLN A 41 15.68 -2.86 12.91
C GLN A 41 14.21 -3.30 13.10
N LEU A 42 13.78 -4.40 12.43
CA LEU A 42 12.45 -4.97 12.60
C LEU A 42 12.22 -5.59 13.98
N GLU A 43 13.27 -5.97 14.69
CA GLU A 43 13.17 -6.56 16.02
C GLU A 43 12.61 -5.59 17.08
N ASN A 44 12.84 -4.29 16.86
CA ASN A 44 12.59 -3.23 17.85
C ASN A 44 11.37 -2.36 17.52
N ILE A 45 10.47 -2.82 16.67
CA ILE A 45 9.25 -2.09 16.29
C ILE A 45 8.00 -2.88 16.62
N ASP A 46 6.93 -2.17 16.91
CA ASP A 46 5.61 -2.73 17.22
C ASP A 46 4.69 -2.80 16.01
N GLY A 47 4.95 -2.01 14.97
CA GLY A 47 4.27 -2.00 13.69
C GLY A 47 5.15 -1.42 12.59
N ILE A 48 4.78 -1.62 11.31
CA ILE A 48 5.53 -1.11 10.17
C ILE A 48 4.64 -0.41 9.15
N ILE A 49 5.15 0.67 8.55
CA ILE A 49 4.54 1.36 7.42
C ILE A 49 5.41 1.17 6.18
N PHE A 50 4.78 0.75 5.09
CA PHE A 50 5.36 0.71 3.75
C PHE A 50 4.91 1.97 3.00
N PRO A 51 5.79 2.93 2.76
CA PRO A 51 5.40 4.22 2.19
C PRO A 51 5.06 4.14 0.71
N GLY A 52 4.44 5.18 0.21
CA GLY A 52 4.32 5.43 -1.22
C GLY A 52 5.69 5.69 -1.85
N GLY A 53 5.80 5.37 -3.14
CA GLY A 53 7.06 5.51 -3.88
C GLY A 53 7.04 4.72 -5.19
N GLU A 54 8.19 4.18 -5.62
CA GLU A 54 8.32 3.32 -6.79
C GLU A 54 8.55 1.86 -6.34
N SER A 55 7.51 1.05 -6.48
CA SER A 55 7.49 -0.34 -5.95
C SER A 55 8.55 -1.25 -6.57
N THR A 56 8.97 -1.00 -7.81
CA THR A 56 10.05 -1.75 -8.47
C THR A 56 11.40 -1.48 -7.81
N ALA A 57 11.72 -0.20 -7.56
CA ALA A 57 12.94 0.19 -6.88
C ALA A 57 12.98 -0.33 -5.44
N MET A 58 11.85 -0.24 -4.72
CA MET A 58 11.73 -0.82 -3.38
C MET A 58 12.00 -2.33 -3.39
N GLY A 59 11.44 -3.06 -4.37
CA GLY A 59 11.66 -4.48 -4.54
C GLY A 59 13.12 -4.84 -4.79
N LEU A 60 13.80 -4.10 -5.68
CA LEU A 60 15.21 -4.30 -5.99
C LEU A 60 16.11 -4.05 -4.78
N ILE A 61 15.87 -2.97 -4.03
CA ILE A 61 16.63 -2.66 -2.81
C ILE A 61 16.38 -3.73 -1.75
N GLY A 62 15.14 -4.12 -1.53
CA GLY A 62 14.75 -5.12 -0.54
C GLY A 62 15.25 -6.53 -0.84
N SER A 63 15.58 -6.85 -2.10
CA SER A 63 16.12 -8.16 -2.48
C SER A 63 17.53 -8.41 -1.94
N VAL A 64 18.20 -7.39 -1.42
CA VAL A 64 19.56 -7.48 -0.90
C VAL A 64 19.56 -7.65 0.62
N GLY A 65 20.55 -8.39 1.15
CA GLY A 65 20.81 -8.47 2.59
C GLY A 65 19.74 -9.17 3.43
N GLY A 66 18.88 -10.01 2.83
CA GLY A 66 17.86 -10.77 3.55
C GLY A 66 16.64 -9.93 3.98
N MET A 67 16.56 -8.68 3.57
CA MET A 67 15.50 -7.77 3.99
C MET A 67 14.11 -8.25 3.56
N TRP A 68 14.02 -8.81 2.35
CA TRP A 68 12.73 -9.30 1.82
C TRP A 68 12.15 -10.44 2.66
N THR A 69 12.98 -11.40 3.07
CA THR A 69 12.58 -12.49 3.97
C THR A 69 12.14 -11.95 5.32
N ALA A 70 12.93 -11.05 5.91
CA ALA A 70 12.61 -10.47 7.21
C ALA A 70 11.31 -9.65 7.20
N LEU A 71 11.01 -8.94 6.10
CA LEU A 71 9.74 -8.23 5.94
C LEU A 71 8.56 -9.20 5.82
N LYS A 72 8.72 -10.30 5.07
CA LYS A 72 7.69 -11.36 5.02
C LYS A 72 7.40 -11.96 6.38
N ASP A 73 8.45 -12.31 7.12
CA ASP A 73 8.32 -12.85 8.47
C ASP A 73 7.62 -11.86 9.40
N PHE A 74 7.91 -10.56 9.26
CA PHE A 74 7.27 -9.51 10.04
C PHE A 74 5.78 -9.39 9.72
N THR A 75 5.39 -9.33 8.43
CA THR A 75 3.97 -9.26 8.04
C THR A 75 3.18 -10.47 8.49
N GLN A 76 3.80 -11.66 8.53
CA GLN A 76 3.18 -12.89 9.00
C GLN A 76 3.15 -13.04 10.53
N SER A 77 3.87 -12.19 11.26
CA SER A 77 3.92 -12.25 12.73
C SER A 77 2.65 -11.75 13.43
N GLY A 78 1.70 -11.17 12.70
CA GLY A 78 0.49 -10.55 13.24
C GLY A 78 0.72 -9.15 13.82
N LYS A 79 1.92 -8.56 13.67
CA LYS A 79 2.15 -7.17 14.02
C LYS A 79 1.50 -6.23 13.01
N PRO A 80 0.97 -5.07 13.46
CA PRO A 80 0.35 -4.09 12.58
C PRO A 80 1.24 -3.70 11.41
N THR A 81 0.67 -3.79 10.22
CA THR A 81 1.36 -3.48 8.96
C THR A 81 0.45 -2.63 8.09
N TRP A 82 0.96 -1.51 7.60
CA TRP A 82 0.22 -0.60 6.73
C TRP A 82 1.02 -0.26 5.48
N GLY A 83 0.35 -0.22 4.32
CA GLY A 83 0.97 0.13 3.05
C GLY A 83 0.19 1.17 2.26
N THR A 84 0.85 2.24 1.82
CA THR A 84 0.26 3.27 0.96
C THR A 84 0.84 3.20 -0.44
N CYS A 85 0.01 3.32 -1.49
CA CYS A 85 0.43 3.34 -2.89
C CYS A 85 1.39 2.18 -3.24
N ALA A 86 2.70 2.45 -3.39
CA ALA A 86 3.72 1.42 -3.63
C ALA A 86 3.78 0.39 -2.48
N GLY A 87 3.64 0.83 -1.24
CA GLY A 87 3.58 -0.07 -0.07
C GLY A 87 2.41 -1.04 -0.14
N MET A 88 1.23 -0.60 -0.57
CA MET A 88 0.08 -1.48 -0.81
C MET A 88 0.37 -2.52 -1.91
N ILE A 89 1.07 -2.12 -2.99
CA ILE A 89 1.48 -3.07 -4.04
C ILE A 89 2.38 -4.15 -3.47
N LEU A 90 3.35 -3.78 -2.62
CA LEU A 90 4.29 -4.74 -2.03
C LEU A 90 3.61 -5.74 -1.09
N LEU A 91 2.58 -5.31 -0.37
CA LEU A 91 1.82 -6.15 0.57
C LEU A 91 0.79 -7.06 -0.12
N ALA A 92 0.45 -6.80 -1.38
CA ALA A 92 -0.51 -7.60 -2.12
C ALA A 92 0.00 -9.03 -2.38
N GLU A 93 -0.90 -10.00 -2.37
CA GLU A 93 -0.60 -11.39 -2.80
C GLU A 93 -0.47 -11.48 -4.32
N ARG A 94 -1.18 -10.63 -5.06
CA ARG A 94 -1.23 -10.67 -6.52
C ARG A 94 -1.15 -9.27 -7.11
N CYS A 95 -0.41 -9.14 -8.21
CA CYS A 95 -0.23 -7.86 -8.89
C CYS A 95 -0.26 -8.04 -10.41
N VAL A 96 -0.94 -7.11 -11.10
CA VAL A 96 -1.00 -7.02 -12.56
C VAL A 96 -0.62 -5.62 -13.05
N GLY A 97 -0.41 -5.44 -14.34
CA GLY A 97 0.02 -4.16 -14.90
C GLY A 97 1.48 -3.84 -14.55
N GLY A 98 2.34 -4.84 -14.44
CA GLY A 98 3.75 -4.72 -14.09
C GLY A 98 4.57 -3.96 -15.13
N SER A 99 5.77 -3.52 -14.74
CA SER A 99 6.76 -2.93 -15.64
C SER A 99 7.35 -4.01 -16.54
N ALA A 100 7.54 -3.69 -17.83
CA ALA A 100 8.26 -4.54 -18.78
C ALA A 100 9.76 -4.73 -18.43
N VAL A 101 10.25 -4.05 -17.42
CA VAL A 101 11.66 -4.03 -16.99
C VAL A 101 12.01 -5.19 -16.05
N ILE A 102 11.01 -5.89 -15.48
CA ILE A 102 11.26 -7.01 -14.56
C ILE A 102 10.82 -8.31 -15.22
N GLU A 103 11.77 -9.16 -15.57
CA GLU A 103 11.52 -10.46 -16.22
C GLU A 103 10.58 -11.38 -15.41
N ASN A 104 10.52 -11.24 -14.10
CA ASN A 104 9.75 -12.08 -13.19
C ASN A 104 8.55 -11.36 -12.52
N GLY A 105 8.12 -10.21 -13.07
CA GLY A 105 7.03 -9.43 -12.51
C GLY A 105 7.42 -8.56 -11.30
N GLN A 106 6.42 -8.03 -10.59
CA GLN A 106 6.62 -7.21 -9.39
C GLN A 106 7.00 -8.09 -8.21
N SER A 107 8.09 -7.76 -7.51
CA SER A 107 8.40 -8.38 -6.22
C SER A 107 7.33 -8.02 -5.19
N LEU A 108 6.75 -9.03 -4.54
CA LEU A 108 5.72 -8.88 -3.52
C LEU A 108 6.21 -9.47 -2.19
N ILE A 109 5.84 -8.81 -1.10
CA ILE A 109 6.01 -9.32 0.26
C ILE A 109 4.84 -10.23 0.59
N GLY A 110 3.63 -9.84 0.16
CA GLY A 110 2.39 -10.52 0.52
C GLY A 110 1.89 -10.15 1.91
N GLY A 111 0.92 -10.90 2.39
CA GLY A 111 0.28 -10.70 3.70
C GLY A 111 -1.09 -10.04 3.61
N LEU A 112 -1.44 -9.48 2.45
CA LEU A 112 -2.76 -8.92 2.20
C LEU A 112 -3.37 -9.59 0.96
N ASP A 113 -4.42 -10.39 1.15
CA ASP A 113 -5.08 -11.12 0.04
C ASP A 113 -5.89 -10.19 -0.85
N ILE A 114 -5.16 -9.43 -1.66
CA ILE A 114 -5.71 -8.54 -2.69
C ILE A 114 -5.03 -8.79 -4.04
N LEU A 115 -5.79 -8.49 -5.11
CA LEU A 115 -5.26 -8.35 -6.46
C LEU A 115 -5.16 -6.87 -6.80
N VAL A 116 -3.95 -6.38 -7.02
CA VAL A 116 -3.68 -4.98 -7.34
C VAL A 116 -3.35 -4.80 -8.82
N CYS A 117 -3.91 -3.78 -9.46
CA CYS A 117 -3.48 -3.28 -10.76
C CYS A 117 -2.62 -2.04 -10.57
N ARG A 118 -1.35 -2.14 -10.96
CA ARG A 118 -0.43 -0.98 -10.97
C ARG A 118 -0.83 -0.01 -12.08
N ASN A 119 -0.61 1.28 -11.82
CA ASN A 119 -0.90 2.34 -12.81
C ASN A 119 -2.34 2.30 -13.37
N TYR A 120 -3.30 1.91 -12.55
CA TYR A 120 -4.70 1.79 -12.97
C TYR A 120 -5.23 3.08 -13.62
N PHE A 121 -4.84 4.24 -13.08
CA PHE A 121 -5.24 5.55 -13.58
C PHE A 121 -4.32 6.13 -14.66
N GLY A 122 -3.25 5.42 -15.03
CA GLY A 122 -2.35 5.83 -16.10
C GLY A 122 -1.15 6.65 -15.65
N SER A 123 -0.71 7.59 -16.49
CA SER A 123 0.50 8.37 -16.28
C SER A 123 0.31 9.47 -15.22
N GLN A 124 1.41 10.09 -14.81
CA GLN A 124 1.41 11.20 -13.84
C GLN A 124 0.55 12.39 -14.29
N ILE A 125 0.41 12.61 -15.57
CA ILE A 125 -0.45 13.67 -16.16
C ILE A 125 -1.93 13.42 -15.86
N SER A 126 -2.31 12.17 -15.58
CA SER A 126 -3.68 11.77 -15.24
C SER A 126 -3.95 11.79 -13.73
N SER A 127 -3.09 12.47 -12.95
CA SER A 127 -3.32 12.64 -11.51
C SER A 127 -4.57 13.49 -11.26
N PHE A 128 -5.31 13.14 -10.22
CA PHE A 128 -6.52 13.84 -9.84
C PHE A 128 -6.71 13.85 -8.34
N GLU A 129 -7.53 14.75 -7.86
CA GLU A 129 -8.01 14.82 -6.49
C GLU A 129 -9.51 14.59 -6.48
N MET A 130 -10.01 13.85 -5.50
CA MET A 130 -11.44 13.68 -5.28
C MET A 130 -11.74 13.47 -3.81
N ALA A 131 -12.98 13.75 -3.42
CA ALA A 131 -13.47 13.42 -2.09
C ALA A 131 -13.43 11.90 -1.90
N THR A 132 -12.82 11.47 -0.82
CA THR A 132 -12.71 10.07 -0.40
C THR A 132 -13.51 9.85 0.87
N PRO A 133 -14.28 8.77 0.96
CA PRO A 133 -15.05 8.47 2.16
C PRO A 133 -14.14 8.37 3.37
N CYS A 134 -14.60 8.92 4.49
CA CYS A 134 -13.93 8.75 5.77
C CYS A 134 -13.96 7.28 6.20
N PRO A 135 -12.88 6.77 6.80
CA PRO A 135 -12.89 5.42 7.35
C PRO A 135 -13.96 5.27 8.45
N PRO A 136 -14.51 4.06 8.65
CA PRO A 136 -15.45 3.78 9.73
C PRO A 136 -14.91 4.25 11.09
N GLY A 137 -15.76 4.89 11.89
CA GLY A 137 -15.40 5.46 13.19
C GLY A 137 -14.82 6.89 13.16
N HIS A 138 -14.70 7.49 11.97
CA HIS A 138 -14.19 8.86 11.76
C HIS A 138 -15.15 9.73 10.95
N GLU A 139 -16.43 9.35 10.88
CA GLU A 139 -17.45 9.97 10.03
C GLU A 139 -17.69 11.46 10.36
N GLU A 140 -17.41 11.89 11.60
CA GLU A 140 -17.53 13.30 12.02
C GLU A 140 -16.60 14.24 11.23
N GLY A 141 -15.50 13.71 10.67
CA GLY A 141 -14.57 14.47 9.83
C GLY A 141 -15.08 14.75 8.43
N GLY A 142 -16.13 14.05 7.98
CA GLY A 142 -16.60 14.08 6.59
C GLY A 142 -15.58 13.50 5.61
N ASP A 143 -15.88 13.61 4.32
CA ASP A 143 -14.98 13.18 3.26
C ASP A 143 -13.69 14.01 3.27
N TYR A 144 -12.56 13.38 2.97
CA TYR A 144 -11.25 14.04 2.89
C TYR A 144 -10.70 14.02 1.45
N PRO A 145 -9.82 14.95 1.08
CA PRO A 145 -9.24 15.00 -0.26
C PRO A 145 -8.27 13.83 -0.45
N GLY A 146 -8.63 12.90 -1.33
CA GLY A 146 -7.77 11.82 -1.78
C GLY A 146 -7.00 12.24 -3.03
N VAL A 147 -5.67 12.17 -2.99
CA VAL A 147 -4.80 12.50 -4.12
C VAL A 147 -4.32 11.21 -4.80
N PHE A 148 -4.63 11.08 -6.08
CA PHE A 148 -4.33 9.89 -6.89
C PHE A 148 -3.28 10.24 -7.94
N ILE A 149 -2.02 9.86 -7.68
CA ILE A 149 -0.87 10.08 -8.57
C ILE A 149 -0.34 8.73 -9.02
N ARG A 150 -0.51 8.38 -10.29
CA ARG A 150 -0.13 7.05 -10.82
C ARG A 150 -0.66 5.91 -9.95
N ALA A 151 -1.78 6.14 -9.32
CA ALA A 151 -2.27 5.30 -8.24
C ALA A 151 -2.56 3.87 -8.72
N PRO A 152 -2.26 2.86 -7.89
CA PRO A 152 -2.75 1.51 -8.10
C PRO A 152 -4.23 1.42 -7.74
N ALA A 153 -4.88 0.35 -8.19
CA ALA A 153 -6.24 0.00 -7.78
C ALA A 153 -6.32 -1.43 -7.30
N ILE A 154 -7.10 -1.69 -6.27
CA ILE A 154 -7.47 -3.03 -5.84
C ILE A 154 -8.60 -3.51 -6.73
N LEU A 155 -8.40 -4.64 -7.43
CA LEU A 155 -9.37 -5.23 -8.34
C LEU A 155 -10.20 -6.34 -7.70
N ASN A 156 -9.63 -7.01 -6.70
CA ASN A 156 -10.27 -8.09 -5.98
C ASN A 156 -9.69 -8.18 -4.57
N VAL A 157 -10.51 -8.61 -3.63
CA VAL A 157 -10.13 -8.86 -2.23
C VAL A 157 -10.49 -10.28 -1.84
N GLY A 158 -9.70 -10.87 -0.94
CA GLY A 158 -9.99 -12.14 -0.31
C GLY A 158 -11.14 -12.05 0.69
N VAL A 159 -11.57 -13.21 1.15
CA VAL A 159 -12.76 -13.34 2.03
C VAL A 159 -12.55 -12.71 3.41
N ASP A 160 -11.31 -12.66 3.86
CA ASP A 160 -10.93 -12.11 5.18
C ASP A 160 -10.50 -10.64 5.11
N VAL A 161 -10.64 -10.00 3.93
CA VAL A 161 -10.27 -8.59 3.75
C VAL A 161 -11.51 -7.70 3.85
N GLU A 162 -11.51 -6.81 4.83
CA GLU A 162 -12.53 -5.79 4.98
C GLU A 162 -12.26 -4.59 4.07
N VAL A 163 -13.28 -4.16 3.33
CA VAL A 163 -13.22 -2.98 2.46
C VAL A 163 -13.80 -1.78 3.20
N LEU A 164 -12.96 -0.85 3.62
CA LEU A 164 -13.37 0.32 4.41
C LEU A 164 -13.88 1.47 3.54
N GLY A 165 -13.45 1.56 2.28
CA GLY A 165 -13.89 2.63 1.40
C GLY A 165 -13.74 2.27 -0.07
N LYS A 166 -14.58 2.90 -0.90
CA LYS A 166 -14.60 2.72 -2.34
C LYS A 166 -14.71 4.06 -3.04
N VAL A 167 -13.98 4.21 -4.12
CA VAL A 167 -14.13 5.34 -5.02
C VAL A 167 -14.49 4.85 -6.43
N VAL A 168 -15.35 5.59 -7.12
CA VAL A 168 -15.72 5.28 -8.50
C VAL A 168 -14.73 5.94 -9.44
N ALA A 169 -14.05 5.13 -10.26
CA ALA A 169 -13.05 5.63 -11.17
C ALA A 169 -12.96 4.78 -12.45
N THR A 170 -12.49 5.41 -13.53
CA THR A 170 -12.34 4.76 -14.82
C THR A 170 -10.88 4.32 -15.04
N PRO A 171 -10.64 3.06 -15.46
CA PRO A 171 -9.29 2.60 -15.76
C PRO A 171 -8.72 3.32 -16.98
N CYS A 172 -7.42 3.56 -16.99
CA CYS A 172 -6.73 4.00 -18.18
C CYS A 172 -6.76 2.90 -19.27
N ARG A 173 -6.44 3.29 -20.51
CA ARG A 173 -6.49 2.37 -21.67
C ARG A 173 -5.67 1.08 -21.45
N GLN A 174 -4.49 1.18 -20.85
CA GLN A 174 -3.62 0.02 -20.58
C GLN A 174 -4.22 -0.88 -19.51
N ALA A 175 -4.73 -0.33 -18.44
CA ALA A 175 -5.41 -1.10 -17.39
C ALA A 175 -6.67 -1.79 -17.93
N ALA A 176 -7.43 -1.13 -18.79
CA ALA A 176 -8.62 -1.70 -19.43
C ALA A 176 -8.31 -2.94 -20.31
N VAL A 177 -7.12 -3.00 -20.93
CA VAL A 177 -6.66 -4.21 -21.66
C VAL A 177 -6.40 -5.34 -20.69
N VAL A 178 -5.62 -5.09 -19.62
CA VAL A 178 -5.31 -6.10 -18.59
C VAL A 178 -6.58 -6.66 -17.95
N LEU A 179 -7.54 -5.80 -17.64
CA LEU A 179 -8.82 -6.23 -17.06
C LEU A 179 -9.61 -7.16 -17.99
N ARG A 180 -9.58 -6.90 -19.30
CA ARG A 180 -10.23 -7.78 -20.29
C ARG A 180 -9.54 -9.13 -20.39
N GLU A 181 -8.20 -9.16 -20.39
CA GLU A 181 -7.42 -10.40 -20.44
C GLU A 181 -7.67 -11.29 -19.21
N LEU A 182 -7.94 -10.68 -18.06
CA LEU A 182 -8.27 -11.37 -16.82
C LEU A 182 -9.77 -11.71 -16.69
N GLU A 183 -10.58 -11.45 -17.74
CA GLU A 183 -12.04 -11.62 -17.70
C GLU A 183 -12.74 -10.87 -16.56
N ILE A 184 -12.07 -9.88 -15.98
CA ILE A 184 -12.64 -9.04 -14.94
C ILE A 184 -13.68 -8.12 -15.59
N LYS A 185 -14.95 -8.38 -15.34
CA LYS A 185 -16.07 -7.56 -15.82
C LYS A 185 -16.01 -6.19 -15.16
N ILE A 186 -15.67 -5.18 -15.94
CA ILE A 186 -15.89 -3.80 -15.55
C ILE A 186 -17.38 -3.53 -15.81
N ALA A 187 -18.19 -3.48 -14.76
CA ALA A 187 -19.56 -3.03 -14.91
C ALA A 187 -19.55 -1.60 -15.45
N ARG A 188 -20.33 -1.32 -16.51
CA ARG A 188 -20.45 0.02 -17.07
C ARG A 188 -21.01 0.96 -15.98
N GLY A 189 -20.20 1.91 -15.53
CA GLY A 189 -20.58 2.91 -14.54
C GLY A 189 -20.20 2.62 -13.08
N GLU A 190 -19.63 1.43 -12.76
CA GLU A 190 -19.22 1.07 -11.41
C GLU A 190 -17.79 0.51 -11.40
N ASN A 191 -16.82 1.34 -11.75
CA ASN A 191 -15.42 0.98 -11.54
C ASN A 191 -15.07 1.30 -10.08
N VAL A 192 -15.08 0.28 -9.25
CA VAL A 192 -14.84 0.42 -7.82
C VAL A 192 -13.36 0.25 -7.56
N VAL A 193 -12.70 1.34 -7.24
CA VAL A 193 -11.38 1.31 -6.63
C VAL A 193 -11.59 1.17 -5.13
N MET A 194 -11.06 0.12 -4.56
CA MET A 194 -11.16 -0.12 -3.13
C MET A 194 -9.91 0.45 -2.46
N MET A 195 -10.11 1.27 -1.45
CA MET A 195 -9.09 1.60 -0.49
C MET A 195 -9.25 0.61 0.66
N GLY A 196 -8.37 -0.39 0.69
CA GLY A 196 -8.39 -1.40 1.73
C GLY A 196 -7.48 -0.99 2.88
N VAL A 197 -7.95 -1.24 4.06
CA VAL A 197 -7.15 -1.27 5.28
C VAL A 197 -7.42 -2.62 5.94
N VAL A 198 -6.40 -3.24 6.40
CA VAL A 198 -6.49 -4.43 7.26
C VAL A 198 -6.15 -4.02 8.66
#